data_77f8059dcf7d37e1f94f990f3e58ba76
#
_entry.id   77f8059dcf7d37e1f94f990f3e58ba76
#
_cell.length_a   1.000
_cell.length_b   1.000
_cell.length_c   1.000
_cell.angle_alpha   90.00
_cell.angle_beta   90.00
_cell.angle_gamma   90.00
#
_symmetry.space_group_name_H-M   'P 1'
#
loop_
_entity.id
_entity.type
_entity.pdbx_description
1 polymer ?
#
loop_
_entity_poly.entity_id
_entity_poly.type
_entity_poly.pdbx_seq_one_letter_code
_entity_poly.pdbx_strand_id
1 'polypeptide(L)'
;MSVEAGGLPLVYLPGIAGHPASSPALDALGDAGWNVVVPRIPGFDGRSGFVAPHDYPSWLTVVWDALDATGALPCPVVGASLGGMLAADLAVLRPEAVTASVLLAPFGIFDESHPGLDLYALPTAERMSHLFAKGVPEPFVERFAELGPDEGPVARYLSDVAAASLLWPLGDRGQAGRLHRIGCPTLVLWGELDELLPVATSAAWAAHGLPVEVVPGAGHLLEWDEPDGVASRVLEFLT
;
A
#
# COMPACT_ATOMS: atom_id res chain seq x y z
N MET A 1 -6.23 29.26 13.03
CA MET A 1 -5.63 28.79 11.79
C MET A 1 -6.77 28.21 10.99
N SER A 2 -7.18 28.92 9.94
CA SER A 2 -8.26 28.53 9.04
C SER A 2 -7.82 27.29 8.25
N VAL A 3 -8.51 26.18 8.45
CA VAL A 3 -8.45 25.03 7.55
C VAL A 3 -9.10 25.52 6.24
N GLU A 4 -8.29 25.81 5.25
CA GLU A 4 -8.77 26.01 3.88
C GLU A 4 -9.45 24.75 3.41
N ALA A 5 -10.51 24.91 2.64
CA ALA A 5 -11.43 23.87 2.18
C ALA A 5 -10.71 22.82 1.31
N GLY A 6 -10.07 21.86 1.93
CA GLY A 6 -9.67 20.60 1.31
C GLY A 6 -10.87 19.65 1.30
N GLY A 7 -11.02 18.87 0.24
CA GLY A 7 -12.06 17.85 0.12
C GLY A 7 -12.11 16.85 1.29
N LEU A 8 -12.99 15.88 1.21
CA LEU A 8 -13.09 14.83 2.22
C LEU A 8 -11.75 14.07 2.33
N PRO A 9 -11.27 13.77 3.54
CA PRO A 9 -10.01 13.07 3.72
C PRO A 9 -10.10 11.64 3.17
N LEU A 10 -9.02 11.20 2.53
CA LEU A 10 -8.75 9.84 2.10
C LEU A 10 -7.32 9.51 2.48
N VAL A 11 -7.12 8.47 3.27
CA VAL A 11 -5.77 8.01 3.63
C VAL A 11 -5.24 7.05 2.57
N TYR A 12 -3.99 7.24 2.16
CA TYR A 12 -3.26 6.27 1.34
C TYR A 12 -2.09 5.67 2.12
N LEU A 13 -2.04 4.34 2.18
CA LEU A 13 -0.94 3.57 2.74
C LEU A 13 -0.08 3.01 1.60
N PRO A 14 1.18 3.45 1.48
CA PRO A 14 2.05 3.05 0.38
C PRO A 14 2.53 1.60 0.50
N GLY A 15 2.98 1.06 -0.63
CA GLY A 15 3.54 -0.28 -0.75
C GLY A 15 4.98 -0.42 -0.26
N ILE A 16 5.58 -1.58 -0.59
CA ILE A 16 6.94 -1.98 -0.17
C ILE A 16 8.05 -1.08 -0.70
N ALA A 17 7.79 -0.33 -1.74
CA ALA A 17 8.79 0.55 -2.35
C ALA A 17 9.01 1.86 -1.58
N GLY A 18 8.39 1.99 -0.41
CA GLY A 18 8.50 3.17 0.43
C GLY A 18 7.74 4.36 -0.12
N HIS A 19 7.99 5.47 0.47
CA HIS A 19 7.27 6.70 0.31
C HIS A 19 7.49 7.37 -1.05
N PRO A 20 6.60 7.22 -2.05
CA PRO A 20 6.29 8.37 -2.86
C PRO A 20 5.20 9.16 -2.16
N ALA A 21 5.33 10.47 -2.16
CA ALA A 21 4.29 11.36 -1.63
C ALA A 21 2.99 11.24 -2.44
N SER A 22 3.06 10.78 -3.69
CA SER A 22 1.91 10.58 -4.58
C SER A 22 2.19 9.52 -5.65
N SER A 23 1.15 9.16 -6.36
CA SER A 23 1.17 8.41 -7.62
C SER A 23 0.17 9.05 -8.60
N PRO A 24 0.25 8.76 -9.90
CA PRO A 24 -0.70 9.33 -10.86
C PRO A 24 -2.17 9.03 -10.52
N ALA A 25 -2.48 7.85 -9.96
CA ALA A 25 -3.85 7.56 -9.52
C ALA A 25 -4.26 8.41 -8.31
N LEU A 26 -3.35 8.68 -7.37
CA LEU A 26 -3.64 9.53 -6.21
C LEU A 26 -3.82 11.00 -6.62
N ASP A 27 -3.05 11.47 -7.61
CA ASP A 27 -3.21 12.81 -8.17
C ASP A 27 -4.61 12.95 -8.80
N ALA A 28 -5.08 11.93 -9.55
CA ALA A 28 -6.41 11.90 -10.13
C ALA A 28 -7.52 11.89 -9.04
N LEU A 29 -7.32 11.22 -7.90
CA LEU A 29 -8.24 11.28 -6.76
C LEU A 29 -8.26 12.69 -6.14
N GLY A 30 -7.11 13.34 -6.06
CA GLY A 30 -6.99 14.73 -5.61
C GLY A 30 -7.73 15.70 -6.55
N ASP A 31 -7.57 15.53 -7.86
CA ASP A 31 -8.28 16.33 -8.88
C ASP A 31 -9.81 16.11 -8.83
N ALA A 32 -10.25 14.92 -8.41
CA ALA A 32 -11.65 14.61 -8.17
C ALA A 32 -12.21 15.19 -6.84
N GLY A 33 -11.39 15.90 -6.08
CA GLY A 33 -11.80 16.63 -4.88
C GLY A 33 -11.53 15.92 -3.55
N TRP A 34 -10.80 14.81 -3.55
CA TRP A 34 -10.35 14.17 -2.29
C TRP A 34 -9.10 14.86 -1.73
N ASN A 35 -9.06 14.99 -0.41
CA ASN A 35 -7.83 15.35 0.29
C ASN A 35 -7.05 14.07 0.61
N VAL A 36 -6.13 13.70 -0.30
CA VAL A 36 -5.33 12.48 -0.15
C VAL A 36 -4.23 12.73 0.89
N VAL A 37 -4.27 11.96 1.98
CA VAL A 37 -3.34 12.06 3.10
C VAL A 37 -2.45 10.83 3.12
N VAL A 38 -1.15 11.02 2.94
CA VAL A 38 -0.14 9.96 3.05
C VAL A 38 0.57 10.07 4.40
N PRO A 39 0.34 9.15 5.36
CA PRO A 39 0.97 9.21 6.67
C PRO A 39 2.47 8.99 6.57
N ARG A 40 3.25 9.70 7.36
CA ARG A 40 4.70 9.49 7.48
C ARG A 40 4.97 8.34 8.45
N ILE A 41 5.03 7.13 7.92
CA ILE A 41 5.32 5.94 8.71
C ILE A 41 6.83 5.87 8.97
N PRO A 42 7.29 5.85 10.25
CA PRO A 42 8.70 5.73 10.58
C PRO A 42 9.35 4.51 9.91
N GLY A 43 10.54 4.69 9.38
CA GLY A 43 11.26 3.68 8.60
C GLY A 43 10.97 3.73 7.10
N PHE A 44 9.80 4.26 6.68
CA PHE A 44 9.44 4.44 5.27
C PHE A 44 9.60 5.89 4.81
N ASP A 45 9.84 6.81 5.72
CA ASP A 45 9.96 8.25 5.46
C ASP A 45 11.40 8.70 5.13
N GLY A 46 12.32 7.77 4.97
CA GLY A 46 13.72 8.03 4.64
C GLY A 46 14.57 8.61 5.78
N ARG A 47 14.00 8.75 6.99
CA ARG A 47 14.77 9.29 8.13
C ARG A 47 15.60 8.24 8.82
N SER A 48 16.82 8.62 9.21
CA SER A 48 17.71 7.77 10.02
C SER A 48 17.25 7.71 11.48
N GLY A 49 17.71 6.66 12.19
CA GLY A 49 17.53 6.54 13.65
C GLY A 49 16.25 5.80 14.07
N PHE A 50 15.38 5.40 13.15
CA PHE A 50 14.27 4.52 13.47
C PHE A 50 14.78 3.09 13.70
N VAL A 51 14.36 2.49 14.81
CA VAL A 51 14.60 1.08 15.12
C VAL A 51 13.32 0.31 14.84
N ALA A 52 13.38 -0.55 13.81
CA ALA A 52 12.24 -1.34 13.41
C ALA A 52 11.77 -2.27 14.54
N PRO A 53 10.46 -2.36 14.81
CA PRO A 53 9.92 -3.34 15.74
C PRO A 53 10.26 -4.78 15.33
N HIS A 54 10.35 -5.67 16.31
CA HIS A 54 10.70 -7.07 16.07
C HIS A 54 9.48 -7.94 15.69
N ASP A 55 8.27 -7.45 15.89
CA ASP A 55 7.04 -8.19 15.65
C ASP A 55 5.99 -7.35 14.95
N TYR A 56 5.07 -8.03 14.26
CA TYR A 56 4.02 -7.39 13.48
C TYR A 56 3.04 -6.56 14.33
N PRO A 57 2.57 -7.02 15.52
CA PRO A 57 1.71 -6.18 16.37
C PRO A 57 2.35 -4.85 16.77
N SER A 58 3.64 -4.83 17.08
CA SER A 58 4.38 -3.60 17.40
C SER A 58 4.48 -2.68 16.18
N TRP A 59 4.63 -3.24 14.96
CA TRP A 59 4.57 -2.46 13.72
C TRP A 59 3.20 -1.81 13.53
N LEU A 60 2.10 -2.53 13.82
CA LEU A 60 0.75 -1.95 13.75
C LEU A 60 0.61 -0.72 14.65
N THR A 61 1.19 -0.73 15.84
CA THR A 61 1.13 0.45 16.73
C THR A 61 1.89 1.64 16.13
N VAL A 62 3.05 1.43 15.53
CA VAL A 62 3.80 2.49 14.83
C VAL A 62 2.99 3.10 13.68
N VAL A 63 2.33 2.25 12.89
CA VAL A 63 1.48 2.69 11.78
C VAL A 63 0.27 3.48 12.31
N TRP A 64 -0.36 3.00 13.38
CA TRP A 64 -1.51 3.66 13.99
C TRP A 64 -1.15 5.03 14.58
N ASP A 65 -0.01 5.13 15.26
CA ASP A 65 0.48 6.43 15.77
C ASP A 65 0.70 7.42 14.63
N ALA A 66 1.27 6.95 13.51
CA ALA A 66 1.46 7.78 12.32
C ALA A 66 0.13 8.21 11.68
N LEU A 67 -0.86 7.32 11.66
CA LEU A 67 -2.21 7.61 11.15
C LEU A 67 -2.94 8.60 12.06
N ASP A 68 -2.94 8.39 13.37
CA ASP A 68 -3.59 9.27 14.35
C ASP A 68 -2.98 10.68 14.30
N ALA A 69 -1.67 10.78 14.08
CA ALA A 69 -0.98 12.07 13.94
C ALA A 69 -1.44 12.89 12.71
N THR A 70 -2.05 12.24 11.69
CA THR A 70 -2.61 12.97 10.53
C THR A 70 -3.88 13.75 10.87
N GLY A 71 -4.64 13.30 11.85
CA GLY A 71 -5.97 13.83 12.17
C GLY A 71 -7.04 13.56 11.09
N ALA A 72 -6.76 12.68 10.13
CA ALA A 72 -7.66 12.38 9.01
C ALA A 72 -8.76 11.35 9.34
N LEU A 73 -8.52 10.48 10.32
CA LEU A 73 -9.47 9.42 10.68
C LEU A 73 -10.68 9.95 11.48
N PRO A 74 -11.89 9.37 11.33
CA PRO A 74 -12.23 8.27 10.43
C PRO A 74 -12.42 8.72 8.98
N CYS A 75 -11.94 7.89 8.03
CA CYS A 75 -12.06 8.19 6.59
C CYS A 75 -11.93 6.90 5.74
N PRO A 76 -12.16 6.97 4.41
CA PRO A 76 -11.76 5.90 3.50
C PRO A 76 -10.23 5.69 3.51
N VAL A 77 -9.80 4.44 3.35
CA VAL A 77 -8.39 4.05 3.30
C VAL A 77 -8.12 3.28 2.01
N VAL A 78 -7.16 3.75 1.23
CA VAL A 78 -6.60 3.03 0.08
C VAL A 78 -5.22 2.54 0.47
N GLY A 79 -4.94 1.25 0.30
CA GLY A 79 -3.63 0.70 0.63
C GLY A 79 -3.08 -0.15 -0.51
N ALA A 80 -1.82 0.08 -0.91
CA ALA A 80 -1.17 -0.69 -1.96
C ALA A 80 -0.19 -1.70 -1.36
N SER A 81 -0.20 -2.95 -1.86
CA SER A 81 0.81 -3.94 -1.51
C SER A 81 0.89 -4.18 0.01
N LEU A 82 2.04 -3.88 0.64
CA LEU A 82 2.21 -3.84 2.09
C LEU A 82 1.19 -2.90 2.76
N GLY A 83 0.96 -1.72 2.19
CA GLY A 83 -0.06 -0.79 2.67
C GLY A 83 -1.47 -1.36 2.60
N GLY A 84 -1.75 -2.22 1.62
CA GLY A 84 -3.00 -2.98 1.51
C GLY A 84 -3.19 -3.98 2.66
N MET A 85 -2.13 -4.68 3.05
CA MET A 85 -2.13 -5.54 4.24
C MET A 85 -2.42 -4.73 5.52
N LEU A 86 -1.76 -3.59 5.66
CA LEU A 86 -1.93 -2.70 6.82
C LEU A 86 -3.34 -2.09 6.85
N ALA A 87 -3.90 -1.70 5.69
CA ALA A 87 -5.26 -1.18 5.57
C ALA A 87 -6.31 -2.22 5.97
N ALA A 88 -6.14 -3.46 5.54
CA ALA A 88 -7.02 -4.57 5.94
C ALA A 88 -6.97 -4.82 7.45
N ASP A 89 -5.78 -4.81 8.06
CA ASP A 89 -5.66 -4.95 9.51
C ASP A 89 -6.19 -3.75 10.28
N LEU A 90 -6.08 -2.53 9.74
CA LEU A 90 -6.71 -1.35 10.31
C LEU A 90 -8.25 -1.51 10.31
N ALA A 91 -8.83 -1.93 9.19
CA ALA A 91 -10.28 -2.17 9.09
C ALA A 91 -10.78 -3.28 10.04
N VAL A 92 -9.95 -4.28 10.35
CA VAL A 92 -10.26 -5.37 11.27
C VAL A 92 -10.12 -4.96 12.73
N LEU A 93 -9.04 -4.25 13.09
CA LEU A 93 -8.63 -4.03 14.47
C LEU A 93 -9.05 -2.65 15.00
N ARG A 94 -9.31 -1.70 14.09
CA ARG A 94 -9.84 -0.37 14.38
C ARG A 94 -11.02 -0.02 13.45
N PRO A 95 -12.11 -0.81 13.49
CA PRO A 95 -13.23 -0.64 12.55
C PRO A 95 -13.87 0.75 12.61
N GLU A 96 -13.75 1.45 13.73
CA GLU A 96 -14.22 2.83 13.89
C GLU A 96 -13.40 3.86 13.09
N ALA A 97 -12.19 3.50 12.68
CA ALA A 97 -11.27 4.39 11.96
C ALA A 97 -11.45 4.35 10.43
N VAL A 98 -12.06 3.30 9.89
CA VAL A 98 -12.15 3.05 8.45
C VAL A 98 -13.59 3.06 7.99
N THR A 99 -13.96 4.02 7.15
CA THR A 99 -15.33 4.12 6.61
C THR A 99 -15.54 3.29 5.35
N ALA A 100 -14.49 3.10 4.55
CA ALA A 100 -14.41 2.21 3.40
C ALA A 100 -12.94 1.84 3.14
N SER A 101 -12.65 0.72 2.49
CA SER A 101 -11.29 0.29 2.20
C SER A 101 -11.13 -0.16 0.76
N VAL A 102 -10.05 0.28 0.10
CA VAL A 102 -9.63 -0.24 -1.21
C VAL A 102 -8.23 -0.79 -1.10
N LEU A 103 -8.07 -2.06 -1.44
CA LEU A 103 -6.83 -2.81 -1.30
C LEU A 103 -6.24 -3.08 -2.68
N LEU A 104 -5.07 -2.53 -2.98
CA LEU A 104 -4.38 -2.68 -4.25
C LEU A 104 -3.32 -3.76 -4.14
N ALA A 105 -3.52 -4.92 -4.76
CA ALA A 105 -2.65 -6.10 -4.71
C ALA A 105 -2.06 -6.35 -3.30
N PRO A 106 -2.92 -6.53 -2.27
CA PRO A 106 -2.47 -6.56 -0.88
C PRO A 106 -1.65 -7.82 -0.55
N PHE A 107 -0.57 -7.64 0.23
CA PHE A 107 0.05 -8.74 0.98
C PHE A 107 -0.87 -9.24 2.10
N GLY A 108 -0.44 -10.27 2.83
CA GLY A 108 -1.07 -10.71 4.08
C GLY A 108 -1.70 -12.09 4.04
N ILE A 109 -2.11 -12.58 2.88
CA ILE A 109 -2.52 -13.97 2.67
C ILE A 109 -1.44 -14.67 1.87
N PHE A 110 -0.95 -15.79 2.39
CA PHE A 110 0.03 -16.63 1.70
C PHE A 110 -0.70 -17.81 1.03
N ASP A 111 -0.49 -17.97 -0.28
CA ASP A 111 -0.98 -19.10 -1.06
C ASP A 111 0.20 -19.97 -1.48
N GLU A 112 0.30 -21.18 -0.90
CA GLU A 112 1.37 -22.14 -1.21
C GLU A 112 1.35 -22.59 -2.68
N SER A 113 0.19 -22.54 -3.33
CA SER A 113 0.03 -22.92 -4.75
C SER A 113 0.52 -21.83 -5.72
N HIS A 114 0.52 -20.58 -5.24
CA HIS A 114 0.92 -19.40 -6.00
C HIS A 114 1.81 -18.51 -5.12
N PRO A 115 3.00 -18.98 -4.74
CA PRO A 115 3.89 -18.19 -3.89
C PRO A 115 4.30 -16.92 -4.60
N GLY A 116 4.30 -15.82 -3.86
CA GLY A 116 4.82 -14.56 -4.37
C GLY A 116 6.33 -14.63 -4.60
N LEU A 117 6.83 -13.71 -5.43
CA LEU A 117 8.26 -13.57 -5.68
C LEU A 117 8.96 -13.01 -4.43
N ASP A 118 10.04 -13.65 -4.00
CA ASP A 118 10.89 -13.09 -2.95
C ASP A 118 11.80 -12.00 -3.55
N LEU A 119 11.31 -10.75 -3.52
CA LEU A 119 12.09 -9.59 -3.99
C LEU A 119 13.41 -9.44 -3.23
N TYR A 120 13.49 -9.85 -1.97
CA TYR A 120 14.70 -9.68 -1.17
C TYR A 120 15.79 -10.68 -1.54
N ALA A 121 15.44 -11.77 -2.22
CA ALA A 121 16.40 -12.70 -2.82
C ALA A 121 17.00 -12.19 -4.14
N LEU A 122 16.41 -11.13 -4.75
CA LEU A 122 16.88 -10.56 -6.01
C LEU A 122 17.92 -9.45 -5.78
N PRO A 123 18.82 -9.24 -6.77
CA PRO A 123 19.66 -8.05 -6.80
C PRO A 123 18.80 -6.77 -6.78
N THR A 124 19.25 -5.75 -6.03
CA THR A 124 18.47 -4.50 -5.87
C THR A 124 18.08 -3.85 -7.21
N ALA A 125 18.93 -3.95 -8.23
CA ALA A 125 18.66 -3.39 -9.55
C ALA A 125 17.48 -4.08 -10.28
N GLU A 126 17.20 -5.34 -9.95
CA GLU A 126 16.15 -6.14 -10.60
C GLU A 126 14.81 -6.02 -9.88
N ARG A 127 14.81 -5.71 -8.57
CA ARG A 127 13.59 -5.72 -7.74
C ARG A 127 12.47 -4.85 -8.31
N MET A 128 12.82 -3.65 -8.79
CA MET A 128 11.83 -2.69 -9.24
C MET A 128 11.14 -3.12 -10.53
N SER A 129 11.82 -3.85 -11.45
CA SER A 129 11.21 -4.27 -12.70
C SER A 129 10.02 -5.20 -12.49
N HIS A 130 9.99 -5.97 -11.40
CA HIS A 130 8.90 -6.87 -11.07
C HIS A 130 7.68 -6.19 -10.43
N LEU A 131 7.76 -4.89 -10.16
CA LEU A 131 6.66 -4.13 -9.59
C LEU A 131 5.74 -3.53 -10.67
N PHE A 132 6.22 -3.43 -11.92
CA PHE A 132 5.55 -2.71 -13.00
C PHE A 132 5.43 -3.57 -14.26
N ALA A 133 4.26 -3.58 -14.88
CA ALA A 133 4.06 -4.25 -16.17
C ALA A 133 4.59 -3.42 -17.36
N LYS A 134 4.63 -2.09 -17.21
CA LYS A 134 5.00 -1.15 -18.28
C LYS A 134 6.42 -0.56 -18.14
N GLY A 135 7.22 -1.13 -17.25
CA GLY A 135 8.53 -0.61 -16.87
C GLY A 135 8.46 0.43 -15.76
N VAL A 136 9.60 0.64 -15.09
CA VAL A 136 9.68 1.51 -13.91
C VAL A 136 9.53 2.97 -14.33
N PRO A 137 8.51 3.71 -13.83
CA PRO A 137 8.33 5.11 -14.16
C PRO A 137 9.46 5.98 -13.59
N GLU A 138 9.93 6.98 -14.35
CA GLU A 138 10.99 7.90 -13.90
C GLU A 138 10.64 8.59 -12.57
N PRO A 139 9.43 9.13 -12.36
CA PRO A 139 9.07 9.74 -11.08
C PRO A 139 9.16 8.77 -9.90
N PHE A 140 8.91 7.47 -10.14
CA PHE A 140 9.08 6.46 -9.11
C PHE A 140 10.56 6.19 -8.79
N VAL A 141 11.44 6.21 -9.79
CA VAL A 141 12.89 6.07 -9.58
C VAL A 141 13.41 7.25 -8.75
N GLU A 142 12.92 8.44 -9.04
CA GLU A 142 13.36 9.70 -8.42
C GLU A 142 12.67 10.05 -7.11
N ARG A 143 11.80 9.18 -6.57
CA ARG A 143 10.99 9.46 -5.36
C ARG A 143 11.74 9.93 -4.12
N PHE A 144 13.05 9.69 -4.07
CA PHE A 144 13.93 10.18 -3.01
C PHE A 144 14.96 11.22 -3.51
N ALA A 145 14.84 11.67 -4.77
CA ALA A 145 15.83 12.59 -5.37
C ALA A 145 15.86 13.95 -4.66
N GLU A 146 14.74 14.39 -4.08
CA GLU A 146 14.66 15.63 -3.31
C GLU A 146 15.57 15.64 -2.06
N LEU A 147 15.95 14.44 -1.56
CA LEU A 147 16.88 14.31 -0.44
C LEU A 147 18.34 14.47 -0.87
N GLY A 148 18.63 14.59 -2.17
CA GLY A 148 19.96 14.74 -2.70
C GLY A 148 20.71 13.43 -2.94
N PRO A 149 21.91 13.52 -3.54
CA PRO A 149 22.64 12.35 -4.03
C PRO A 149 23.20 11.44 -2.92
N ASP A 150 23.40 11.96 -1.73
CA ASP A 150 23.96 11.20 -0.60
C ASP A 150 22.82 10.59 0.26
N GLU A 151 21.78 11.36 0.55
CA GLU A 151 20.70 10.94 1.44
C GLU A 151 19.63 10.10 0.72
N GLY A 152 19.35 10.34 -0.55
CA GLY A 152 18.35 9.61 -1.33
C GLY A 152 18.60 8.09 -1.37
N PRO A 153 19.82 7.61 -1.72
CA PRO A 153 20.15 6.18 -1.68
C PRO A 153 20.01 5.56 -0.29
N VAL A 154 20.38 6.31 0.77
CA VAL A 154 20.24 5.86 2.16
C VAL A 154 18.77 5.74 2.54
N ALA A 155 17.94 6.72 2.19
CA ALA A 155 16.51 6.70 2.44
C ALA A 155 15.83 5.50 1.77
N ARG A 156 16.21 5.21 0.52
CA ARG A 156 15.74 4.02 -0.20
C ARG A 156 16.12 2.73 0.54
N TYR A 157 17.37 2.61 0.93
CA TYR A 157 17.85 1.43 1.67
C TYR A 157 17.10 1.25 3.00
N LEU A 158 16.89 2.31 3.76
CA LEU A 158 16.15 2.26 5.02
C LEU A 158 14.70 1.85 4.81
N SER A 159 14.06 2.33 3.76
CA SER A 159 12.71 1.92 3.38
C SER A 159 12.63 0.43 3.01
N ASP A 160 13.59 -0.08 2.24
CA ASP A 160 13.69 -1.50 1.92
C ASP A 160 13.89 -2.37 3.19
N VAL A 161 14.71 -1.91 4.13
CA VAL A 161 14.91 -2.61 5.42
C VAL A 161 13.64 -2.61 6.26
N ALA A 162 12.90 -1.51 6.31
CA ALA A 162 11.62 -1.43 7.02
C ALA A 162 10.59 -2.38 6.42
N ALA A 163 10.45 -2.39 5.09
CA ALA A 163 9.55 -3.31 4.38
C ALA A 163 9.96 -4.79 4.61
N ALA A 164 11.26 -5.09 4.53
CA ALA A 164 11.76 -6.43 4.81
C ALA A 164 11.45 -6.87 6.24
N SER A 165 11.60 -6.00 7.23
CA SER A 165 11.32 -6.32 8.64
C SER A 165 9.84 -6.62 8.91
N LEU A 166 8.94 -6.06 8.10
CA LEU A 166 7.51 -6.34 8.14
C LEU A 166 7.12 -7.63 7.41
N LEU A 167 7.72 -7.89 6.25
CA LEU A 167 7.28 -8.94 5.34
C LEU A 167 8.12 -10.20 5.41
N TRP A 168 9.41 -10.09 5.71
CA TRP A 168 10.30 -11.26 5.66
C TRP A 168 10.42 -11.94 7.04
N PRO A 169 10.48 -13.29 7.10
CA PRO A 169 10.32 -14.22 5.97
C PRO A 169 8.90 -14.14 5.39
N LEU A 170 8.82 -14.22 4.04
CA LEU A 170 7.54 -14.25 3.36
C LEU A 170 6.74 -15.48 3.84
N GLY A 171 5.49 -15.25 4.20
CA GLY A 171 4.63 -16.31 4.71
C GLY A 171 3.30 -15.78 5.21
N ASP A 172 2.48 -16.66 5.75
CA ASP A 172 1.18 -16.31 6.29
C ASP A 172 1.32 -15.41 7.53
N ARG A 173 0.68 -14.24 7.47
CA ARG A 173 0.58 -13.31 8.62
C ARG A 173 -0.71 -13.52 9.43
N GLY A 174 -1.41 -14.61 9.18
CA GLY A 174 -2.66 -14.95 9.83
C GLY A 174 -3.79 -13.98 9.48
N GLN A 175 -3.65 -13.18 8.41
CA GLN A 175 -4.63 -12.16 8.03
C GLN A 175 -5.95 -12.82 7.60
N ALA A 176 -5.90 -13.91 6.85
CA ALA A 176 -7.06 -14.69 6.44
C ALA A 176 -7.99 -15.03 7.63
N GLY A 177 -7.41 -15.42 8.77
CA GLY A 177 -8.17 -15.79 9.96
C GLY A 177 -9.00 -14.66 10.59
N ARG A 178 -8.73 -13.39 10.23
CA ARG A 178 -9.39 -12.23 10.83
C ARG A 178 -10.17 -11.35 9.85
N LEU A 179 -10.07 -11.57 8.53
CA LEU A 179 -10.79 -10.77 7.51
C LEU A 179 -12.31 -10.76 7.70
N HIS A 180 -12.88 -11.81 8.28
CA HIS A 180 -14.31 -11.88 8.61
C HIS A 180 -14.78 -10.76 9.57
N ARG A 181 -13.87 -10.01 10.18
CA ARG A 181 -14.15 -8.88 11.05
C ARG A 181 -14.17 -7.53 10.34
N ILE A 182 -13.82 -7.47 9.08
CA ILE A 182 -13.95 -6.23 8.29
C ILE A 182 -15.43 -5.86 8.26
N GLY A 183 -15.76 -4.71 8.85
CA GLY A 183 -17.13 -4.21 8.98
C GLY A 183 -17.49 -3.09 8.00
N CYS A 184 -16.52 -2.55 7.27
CA CYS A 184 -16.75 -1.50 6.27
C CYS A 184 -16.80 -2.08 4.85
N PRO A 185 -17.42 -1.36 3.89
CA PRO A 185 -17.29 -1.70 2.48
C PRO A 185 -15.82 -1.81 2.09
N THR A 186 -15.46 -2.90 1.40
CA THR A 186 -14.06 -3.16 1.02
C THR A 186 -14.02 -3.71 -0.41
N LEU A 187 -13.12 -3.15 -1.24
CA LEU A 187 -12.85 -3.58 -2.61
C LEU A 187 -11.37 -3.99 -2.72
N VAL A 188 -11.11 -5.09 -3.39
CA VAL A 188 -9.75 -5.52 -3.72
C VAL A 188 -9.52 -5.35 -5.22
N LEU A 189 -8.48 -4.61 -5.61
CA LEU A 189 -8.05 -4.48 -6.99
C LEU A 189 -6.73 -5.24 -7.18
N TRP A 190 -6.59 -5.97 -8.29
CA TRP A 190 -5.39 -6.75 -8.58
C TRP A 190 -4.90 -6.55 -10.00
N GLY A 191 -3.59 -6.38 -10.19
CA GLY A 191 -3.02 -6.28 -11.52
C GLY A 191 -3.03 -7.62 -12.25
N GLU A 192 -3.47 -7.63 -13.51
CA GLU A 192 -3.48 -8.83 -14.37
C GLU A 192 -2.09 -9.42 -14.55
N LEU A 193 -1.08 -8.54 -14.64
CA LEU A 193 0.31 -8.86 -14.93
C LEU A 193 1.22 -8.74 -13.69
N ASP A 194 0.66 -8.92 -12.50
CA ASP A 194 1.41 -8.84 -11.25
C ASP A 194 2.43 -10.00 -11.16
N GLU A 195 3.71 -9.67 -11.27
CA GLU A 195 4.82 -10.63 -11.15
C GLU A 195 5.26 -10.86 -9.70
N LEU A 196 4.94 -9.93 -8.79
CA LEU A 196 5.29 -10.07 -7.38
C LEU A 196 4.31 -10.97 -6.63
N LEU A 197 3.02 -10.70 -6.76
CA LEU A 197 1.94 -11.50 -6.21
C LEU A 197 1.04 -11.95 -7.36
N PRO A 198 1.19 -13.19 -7.86
CA PRO A 198 0.41 -13.65 -9.01
C PRO A 198 -1.08 -13.39 -8.85
N VAL A 199 -1.76 -12.94 -9.91
CA VAL A 199 -3.20 -12.60 -9.87
C VAL A 199 -4.06 -13.72 -9.32
N ALA A 200 -3.63 -14.99 -9.45
CA ALA A 200 -4.30 -16.15 -8.86
C ALA A 200 -4.42 -16.05 -7.32
N THR A 201 -3.49 -15.36 -6.64
CA THR A 201 -3.53 -15.12 -5.19
C THR A 201 -4.77 -14.30 -4.78
N SER A 202 -5.32 -13.49 -5.68
CA SER A 202 -6.53 -12.70 -5.43
C SER A 202 -7.75 -13.55 -5.07
N ALA A 203 -7.78 -14.81 -5.54
CA ALA A 203 -8.85 -15.77 -5.21
C ALA A 203 -8.93 -16.07 -3.71
N ALA A 204 -7.81 -15.99 -3.00
CA ALA A 204 -7.81 -16.17 -1.54
C ALA A 204 -8.57 -15.03 -0.83
N TRP A 205 -8.48 -13.80 -1.33
CA TRP A 205 -9.26 -12.66 -0.82
C TRP A 205 -10.75 -12.81 -1.14
N ALA A 206 -11.07 -13.22 -2.38
CA ALA A 206 -12.46 -13.49 -2.78
C ALA A 206 -13.11 -14.61 -1.94
N ALA A 207 -12.36 -15.62 -1.54
CA ALA A 207 -12.85 -16.71 -0.68
C ALA A 207 -13.29 -16.22 0.71
N HIS A 208 -12.83 -15.06 1.15
CA HIS A 208 -13.28 -14.40 2.39
C HIS A 208 -14.46 -13.42 2.18
N GLY A 209 -15.10 -13.45 1.00
CA GLY A 209 -16.28 -12.64 0.68
C GLY A 209 -15.97 -11.20 0.28
N LEU A 210 -14.71 -10.87 0.03
CA LEU A 210 -14.33 -9.55 -0.45
C LEU A 210 -14.47 -9.49 -1.99
N PRO A 211 -15.13 -8.47 -2.55
CA PRO A 211 -15.17 -8.26 -3.99
C PRO A 211 -13.75 -8.01 -4.53
N VAL A 212 -13.41 -8.71 -5.61
CA VAL A 212 -12.12 -8.59 -6.27
C VAL A 212 -12.33 -8.20 -7.73
N GLU A 213 -11.62 -7.19 -8.19
CA GLU A 213 -11.57 -6.79 -9.59
C GLU A 213 -10.14 -6.87 -10.12
N VAL A 214 -9.99 -7.41 -11.32
CA VAL A 214 -8.69 -7.44 -12.01
C VAL A 214 -8.58 -6.21 -12.90
N VAL A 215 -7.43 -5.54 -12.81
CA VAL A 215 -7.08 -4.38 -13.63
C VAL A 215 -6.22 -4.86 -14.81
N PRO A 216 -6.78 -4.86 -16.04
CA PRO A 216 -6.05 -5.33 -17.21
C PRO A 216 -4.79 -4.49 -17.49
N GLY A 217 -3.69 -5.16 -17.85
CA GLY A 217 -2.44 -4.50 -18.23
C GLY A 217 -1.63 -3.89 -17.09
N ALA A 218 -2.08 -4.02 -15.83
CA ALA A 218 -1.36 -3.54 -14.65
C ALA A 218 -0.51 -4.64 -14.02
N GLY A 219 0.66 -4.26 -13.52
CA GLY A 219 1.51 -5.06 -12.64
C GLY A 219 1.14 -4.93 -11.17
N HIS A 220 2.13 -5.09 -10.28
CA HIS A 220 1.93 -5.05 -8.83
C HIS A 220 1.54 -3.65 -8.32
N LEU A 221 2.19 -2.60 -8.81
CA LEU A 221 1.85 -1.22 -8.48
C LEU A 221 0.88 -0.65 -9.51
N LEU A 222 -0.36 -1.11 -9.45
CA LEU A 222 -1.40 -0.81 -10.43
C LEU A 222 -1.77 0.67 -10.47
N GLU A 223 -1.59 1.40 -9.39
CA GLU A 223 -1.83 2.84 -9.30
C GLU A 223 -0.81 3.69 -10.11
N TRP A 224 0.24 3.02 -10.59
CA TRP A 224 1.24 3.59 -11.49
C TRP A 224 1.06 3.12 -12.93
N ASP A 225 0.76 1.82 -13.12
CA ASP A 225 0.62 1.24 -14.47
C ASP A 225 -0.68 1.63 -15.16
N GLU A 226 -1.80 1.68 -14.40
CA GLU A 226 -3.14 1.98 -14.91
C GLU A 226 -3.83 3.03 -14.01
N PRO A 227 -3.26 4.25 -13.91
CA PRO A 227 -3.73 5.24 -12.94
C PRO A 227 -5.20 5.64 -13.13
N ASP A 228 -5.63 5.90 -14.37
CA ASP A 228 -7.01 6.30 -14.66
C ASP A 228 -8.00 5.16 -14.36
N GLY A 229 -7.59 3.94 -14.69
CA GLY A 229 -8.40 2.75 -14.44
C GLY A 229 -8.56 2.46 -12.95
N VAL A 230 -7.51 2.67 -12.16
CA VAL A 230 -7.54 2.52 -10.70
C VAL A 230 -8.33 3.66 -10.06
N ALA A 231 -8.04 4.92 -10.41
CA ALA A 231 -8.75 6.07 -9.86
C ALA A 231 -10.26 6.00 -10.13
N SER A 232 -10.68 5.62 -11.35
CA SER A 232 -12.10 5.47 -11.69
C SER A 232 -12.81 4.44 -10.82
N ARG A 233 -12.19 3.26 -10.59
CA ARG A 233 -12.75 2.21 -9.73
C ARG A 233 -12.82 2.64 -8.26
N VAL A 234 -11.79 3.31 -7.77
CA VAL A 234 -11.80 3.87 -6.41
C VAL A 234 -12.92 4.90 -6.25
N LEU A 235 -13.07 5.83 -7.19
CA LEU A 235 -14.12 6.85 -7.15
C LEU A 235 -15.52 6.23 -7.23
N GLU A 236 -15.74 5.28 -8.14
CA GLU A 236 -17.03 4.58 -8.25
C GLU A 236 -17.39 3.82 -6.97
N PHE A 237 -16.39 3.22 -6.32
CA PHE A 237 -16.61 2.47 -5.08
C PHE A 237 -16.87 3.37 -3.87
N LEU A 238 -16.31 4.59 -3.83
CA LEU A 238 -16.44 5.50 -2.69
C LEU A 238 -17.66 6.44 -2.79
N THR A 239 -18.35 6.49 -3.93
CA THR A 239 -19.54 7.35 -4.16
C THR A 239 -20.82 6.54 -4.14
#